data_4c9648be5a5c5ff92dd9d093ca3b2ee3
#
_entry.id   4c9648be5a5c5ff92dd9d093ca3b2ee3
#
_cell.length_a   1.000
_cell.length_b   1.000
_cell.length_c   1.000
_cell.angle_alpha   90.00
_cell.angle_beta   90.00
_cell.angle_gamma   90.00
#
_symmetry.space_group_name_H-M   'P 1'
#
loop_
_entity.id
_entity.type
_entity.pdbx_description
1 polymer ?
#
loop_
_entity_poly.entity_id
_entity_poly.type
_entity_poly.pdbx_seq_one_letter_code
_entity_poly.pdbx_strand_id
1 'polypeptide(L)'
;MLRTLFLVLATMFATNTSAADLQVIAGGGIAGPLKLLAPEFEKATGHKLTIRFAATPELIKMATNGDPLDVAVVPREVFLDANAKTRFVLEASAGIARVGFGVGIRAGAPNKPDIATPDSFKQALLDAKSIATLPASAAGAQVLKTFERLGIGEAMKVKIKAQASPGDIPQALFTGDAELGVFLLNVLSVPGVDIVGPFPLDLQQEFVFRAAIATGTVNAFAAKAFLDFLRSPAAQAIITSQGMTPG
;
A
#
# COMPACT_ATOMS: atom_id res chain seq x y z
N MET A 1 -32.69 63.30 22.97
CA MET A 1 -32.29 62.46 21.85
C MET A 1 -31.26 61.44 22.35
N LEU A 2 -31.73 60.24 22.72
CA LEU A 2 -30.93 59.20 23.34
C LEU A 2 -30.54 58.16 22.24
N ARG A 3 -29.26 58.08 21.86
CA ARG A 3 -28.77 57.09 20.88
C ARG A 3 -28.37 55.82 21.62
N THR A 4 -29.23 54.80 21.51
CA THR A 4 -28.98 53.47 22.02
C THR A 4 -27.99 52.75 21.09
N LEU A 5 -26.79 52.45 21.56
CA LEU A 5 -25.75 51.70 20.84
C LEU A 5 -26.00 50.19 21.11
N PHE A 6 -26.49 49.47 20.11
CA PHE A 6 -26.59 48.01 20.16
C PHE A 6 -25.21 47.37 19.87
N LEU A 7 -24.60 46.85 20.93
CA LEU A 7 -23.37 46.04 20.84
C LEU A 7 -23.78 44.60 20.47
N VAL A 8 -23.61 44.21 19.20
CA VAL A 8 -23.78 42.80 18.77
C VAL A 8 -22.53 42.02 19.16
N LEU A 9 -22.64 41.22 20.22
CA LEU A 9 -21.59 40.30 20.65
C LEU A 9 -21.64 39.05 19.76
N ALA A 10 -20.78 39.02 18.75
CA ALA A 10 -20.57 37.83 17.90
C ALA A 10 -19.81 36.79 18.73
N THR A 11 -20.51 35.84 19.34
CA THR A 11 -19.93 34.64 19.95
C THR A 11 -19.40 33.73 18.85
N MET A 12 -18.10 33.78 18.58
CA MET A 12 -17.40 32.75 17.81
C MET A 12 -17.42 31.45 18.62
N PHE A 13 -18.28 30.53 18.25
CA PHE A 13 -18.17 29.14 18.68
C PHE A 13 -16.90 28.57 18.05
N ALA A 14 -15.77 28.61 18.75
CA ALA A 14 -14.62 27.78 18.44
C ALA A 14 -15.08 26.34 18.70
N THR A 15 -15.34 25.60 17.62
CA THR A 15 -15.49 24.14 17.71
C THR A 15 -14.12 23.58 18.09
N ASN A 16 -13.91 23.35 19.39
CA ASN A 16 -12.80 22.55 19.89
C ASN A 16 -12.98 21.13 19.35
N THR A 17 -12.48 20.86 18.13
CA THR A 17 -12.27 19.48 17.69
C THR A 17 -11.12 18.94 18.53
N SER A 18 -11.46 18.13 19.55
CA SER A 18 -10.46 17.39 20.33
C SER A 18 -9.57 16.59 19.37
N ALA A 19 -8.25 16.65 19.61
CA ALA A 19 -7.32 15.80 18.89
C ALA A 19 -7.69 14.32 19.08
N ALA A 20 -7.86 13.59 17.98
CA ALA A 20 -8.15 12.16 18.02
C ALA A 20 -6.88 11.36 17.73
N ASP A 21 -6.76 10.16 18.30
CA ASP A 21 -5.77 9.15 17.96
C ASP A 21 -6.45 8.09 17.09
N LEU A 22 -6.21 8.12 15.79
CA LEU A 22 -6.81 7.22 14.81
C LEU A 22 -6.06 5.90 14.75
N GLN A 23 -6.79 4.80 14.94
CA GLN A 23 -6.28 3.45 14.75
C GLN A 23 -6.41 3.06 13.28
N VAL A 24 -5.27 2.87 12.61
CA VAL A 24 -5.18 2.63 11.17
C VAL A 24 -4.55 1.27 10.90
N ILE A 25 -5.16 0.46 10.05
CA ILE A 25 -4.50 -0.71 9.45
C ILE A 25 -4.11 -0.39 8.01
N ALA A 26 -2.92 -0.81 7.60
CA ALA A 26 -2.43 -0.50 6.26
C ALA A 26 -1.65 -1.64 5.62
N GLY A 27 -1.76 -1.76 4.30
CA GLY A 27 -0.98 -2.72 3.53
C GLY A 27 0.52 -2.40 3.56
N GLY A 28 1.37 -3.41 3.75
CA GLY A 28 2.82 -3.19 3.76
C GLY A 28 3.37 -2.60 2.45
N GLY A 29 2.70 -2.85 1.32
CA GLY A 29 3.11 -2.29 0.02
C GLY A 29 2.88 -0.76 -0.13
N ILE A 30 2.07 -0.13 0.73
CA ILE A 30 1.87 1.33 0.77
C ILE A 30 2.58 1.99 1.96
N ALA A 31 3.41 1.24 2.67
CA ALA A 31 4.07 1.75 3.88
C ALA A 31 5.00 2.94 3.60
N GLY A 32 5.72 2.95 2.47
CA GLY A 32 6.59 4.05 2.07
C GLY A 32 5.84 5.39 2.04
N PRO A 33 4.83 5.56 1.18
CA PRO A 33 4.01 6.77 1.15
C PRO A 33 3.40 7.13 2.50
N LEU A 34 2.80 6.17 3.22
CA LEU A 34 2.11 6.47 4.48
C LEU A 34 3.04 6.94 5.60
N LYS A 35 4.28 6.45 5.65
CA LYS A 35 5.29 6.95 6.60
C LYS A 35 5.68 8.41 6.36
N LEU A 36 5.58 8.89 5.12
CA LEU A 36 5.81 10.29 4.79
C LEU A 36 4.55 11.15 5.01
N LEU A 37 3.38 10.60 4.71
CA LEU A 37 2.10 11.30 4.81
C LEU A 37 1.60 11.46 6.25
N ALA A 38 1.88 10.49 7.12
CA ALA A 38 1.39 10.50 8.50
C ALA A 38 1.84 11.76 9.28
N PRO A 39 3.13 12.12 9.33
CA PRO A 39 3.56 13.33 10.04
C PRO A 39 2.99 14.62 9.42
N GLU A 40 2.77 14.68 8.12
CA GLU A 40 2.17 15.84 7.46
C GLU A 40 0.69 16.00 7.85
N PHE A 41 -0.07 14.89 7.89
CA PHE A 41 -1.45 14.90 8.38
C PHE A 41 -1.52 15.31 9.85
N GLU A 42 -0.69 14.73 10.70
CA GLU A 42 -0.65 15.04 12.13
C GLU A 42 -0.35 16.51 12.39
N LYS A 43 0.62 17.06 11.65
CA LYS A 43 0.98 18.48 11.72
C LYS A 43 -0.15 19.40 11.26
N ALA A 44 -0.84 19.01 10.18
CA ALA A 44 -1.89 19.85 9.59
C ALA A 44 -3.18 19.87 10.43
N THR A 45 -3.48 18.79 11.15
CA THR A 45 -4.79 18.61 11.80
C THR A 45 -4.74 18.53 13.33
N GLY A 46 -3.58 18.26 13.91
CA GLY A 46 -3.42 17.95 15.34
C GLY A 46 -3.86 16.55 15.74
N HIS A 47 -4.52 15.78 14.85
CA HIS A 47 -4.83 14.37 15.09
C HIS A 47 -3.56 13.52 15.09
N LYS A 48 -3.63 12.31 15.66
CA LYS A 48 -2.55 11.33 15.68
C LYS A 48 -2.93 10.08 14.90
N LEU A 49 -1.93 9.39 14.35
CA LEU A 49 -2.12 8.15 13.61
C LEU A 49 -1.30 7.03 14.25
N THR A 50 -1.98 6.00 14.70
CA THR A 50 -1.36 4.72 15.08
C THR A 50 -1.54 3.74 13.92
N ILE A 51 -0.50 3.58 13.07
CA ILE A 51 -0.59 2.78 11.85
C ILE A 51 0.07 1.42 12.06
N ARG A 52 -0.70 0.35 11.84
CA ARG A 52 -0.23 -1.03 11.86
C ARG A 52 -0.15 -1.56 10.42
N PHE A 53 1.06 -1.93 9.98
CA PHE A 53 1.28 -2.47 8.63
C PHE A 53 1.29 -3.99 8.65
N ALA A 54 0.61 -4.63 7.66
CA ALA A 54 0.56 -6.07 7.55
C ALA A 54 0.35 -6.55 6.10
N ALA A 55 0.51 -7.87 5.90
CA ALA A 55 0.07 -8.54 4.68
C ALA A 55 -1.45 -8.80 4.70
N THR A 56 -2.02 -9.08 3.53
CA THR A 56 -3.49 -9.18 3.34
C THR A 56 -4.19 -10.13 4.33
N PRO A 57 -3.71 -11.36 4.61
CA PRO A 57 -4.40 -12.24 5.56
C PRO A 57 -4.46 -11.67 6.98
N GLU A 58 -3.37 -11.01 7.41
CA GLU A 58 -3.33 -10.40 8.74
C GLU A 58 -4.18 -9.14 8.82
N LEU A 59 -4.27 -8.35 7.74
CA LEU A 59 -5.18 -7.21 7.66
C LEU A 59 -6.66 -7.63 7.80
N ILE A 60 -7.03 -8.75 7.18
CA ILE A 60 -8.37 -9.34 7.34
C ILE A 60 -8.63 -9.72 8.81
N LYS A 61 -7.66 -10.36 9.47
CA LYS A 61 -7.77 -10.68 10.90
C LYS A 61 -7.88 -9.42 11.75
N MET A 62 -7.02 -8.42 11.53
CA MET A 62 -7.07 -7.14 12.25
C MET A 62 -8.42 -6.43 12.08
N ALA A 63 -9.03 -6.51 10.88
CA ALA A 63 -10.34 -5.94 10.65
C ALA A 63 -11.46 -6.69 11.38
N THR A 64 -11.32 -7.98 11.66
CA THR A 64 -12.39 -8.85 12.14
C THR A 64 -12.29 -9.28 13.61
N ASN A 65 -11.12 -9.06 14.26
CA ASN A 65 -10.86 -9.51 15.63
C ASN A 65 -11.55 -8.66 16.72
N GLY A 66 -12.19 -7.54 16.34
CA GLY A 66 -12.90 -6.67 17.28
C GLY A 66 -12.06 -5.55 17.89
N ASP A 67 -10.78 -5.45 17.57
CA ASP A 67 -9.92 -4.34 18.03
C ASP A 67 -10.46 -2.97 17.55
N PRO A 68 -10.14 -1.89 18.27
CA PRO A 68 -10.42 -0.54 17.81
C PRO A 68 -9.80 -0.30 16.43
N LEU A 69 -10.61 0.24 15.53
CA LEU A 69 -10.22 0.52 14.14
C LEU A 69 -11.01 1.73 13.64
N ASP A 70 -10.32 2.70 13.07
CA ASP A 70 -10.94 3.90 12.52
C ASP A 70 -10.85 3.94 10.98
N VAL A 71 -9.68 3.58 10.43
CA VAL A 71 -9.42 3.64 8.98
C VAL A 71 -8.62 2.43 8.53
N ALA A 72 -8.95 1.91 7.35
CA ALA A 72 -8.10 0.98 6.62
C ALA A 72 -7.55 1.64 5.35
N VAL A 73 -6.24 1.47 5.08
CA VAL A 73 -5.59 1.83 3.80
C VAL A 73 -4.94 0.57 3.26
N VAL A 74 -5.69 -0.23 2.54
CA VAL A 74 -5.39 -1.64 2.29
C VAL A 74 -5.52 -2.02 0.81
N PRO A 75 -4.92 -3.15 0.39
CA PRO A 75 -5.26 -3.76 -0.88
C PRO A 75 -6.78 -3.95 -1.02
N ARG A 76 -7.33 -3.67 -2.20
CA ARG A 76 -8.78 -3.79 -2.46
C ARG A 76 -9.34 -5.19 -2.09
N GLU A 77 -8.49 -6.21 -2.12
CA GLU A 77 -8.82 -7.60 -1.80
C GLU A 77 -9.31 -7.77 -0.35
N VAL A 78 -8.85 -6.92 0.59
CA VAL A 78 -9.37 -6.90 1.97
C VAL A 78 -10.86 -6.53 2.00
N PHE A 79 -11.28 -5.59 1.14
CA PHE A 79 -12.69 -5.18 1.04
C PHE A 79 -13.55 -6.14 0.22
N LEU A 80 -12.96 -7.16 -0.41
CA LEU A 80 -13.68 -8.26 -1.08
C LEU A 80 -13.90 -9.46 -0.15
N ASP A 81 -13.17 -9.55 0.96
CA ASP A 81 -13.37 -10.59 1.96
C ASP A 81 -14.75 -10.49 2.60
N ALA A 82 -15.45 -11.62 2.73
CA ALA A 82 -16.84 -11.66 3.17
C ALA A 82 -17.07 -11.12 4.58
N ASN A 83 -16.10 -11.29 5.47
CA ASN A 83 -16.19 -10.85 6.87
C ASN A 83 -15.62 -9.43 7.03
N ALA A 84 -14.43 -9.16 6.46
CA ALA A 84 -13.78 -7.87 6.60
C ALA A 84 -14.60 -6.74 5.98
N LYS A 85 -15.25 -6.96 4.81
CA LYS A 85 -16.05 -5.93 4.13
C LYS A 85 -17.15 -5.30 5.00
N THR A 86 -17.72 -6.06 5.94
CA THR A 86 -18.80 -5.58 6.82
C THR A 86 -18.31 -4.60 7.89
N ARG A 87 -17.00 -4.50 8.05
CA ARG A 87 -16.35 -3.63 9.03
C ARG A 87 -16.07 -2.23 8.49
N PHE A 88 -16.42 -1.94 7.24
CA PHE A 88 -16.09 -0.69 6.58
C PHE A 88 -17.28 -0.08 5.86
N VAL A 89 -17.31 1.25 5.81
CA VAL A 89 -18.27 2.04 5.02
C VAL A 89 -17.75 2.10 3.57
N LEU A 90 -18.06 1.05 2.78
CA LEU A 90 -17.48 0.87 1.45
C LEU A 90 -18.01 1.86 0.41
N GLU A 91 -19.22 2.39 0.58
CA GLU A 91 -19.82 3.41 -0.29
C GLU A 91 -19.01 4.70 -0.30
N ALA A 92 -18.33 5.00 0.83
CA ALA A 92 -17.44 6.14 0.97
C ALA A 92 -15.95 5.78 0.77
N SER A 93 -15.65 4.54 0.34
CA SER A 93 -14.26 4.14 0.12
C SER A 93 -13.66 4.87 -1.08
N ALA A 94 -12.36 5.19 -1.00
CA ALA A 94 -11.63 5.89 -2.04
C ALA A 94 -10.44 5.08 -2.55
N GLY A 95 -10.15 5.18 -3.85
CA GLY A 95 -8.84 4.80 -4.40
C GLY A 95 -7.78 5.74 -3.83
N ILE A 96 -6.64 5.20 -3.43
CA ILE A 96 -5.54 6.01 -2.88
C ILE A 96 -4.32 5.93 -3.77
N ALA A 97 -3.93 4.72 -4.17
CA ALA A 97 -2.76 4.50 -4.99
C ALA A 97 -2.88 3.25 -5.84
N ARG A 98 -2.20 3.26 -6.98
CA ARG A 98 -2.05 2.12 -7.89
C ARG A 98 -0.59 1.90 -8.20
N VAL A 99 -0.18 0.67 -8.42
CA VAL A 99 1.19 0.33 -8.76
C VAL A 99 1.25 -0.94 -9.60
N GLY A 100 2.16 -0.98 -10.57
CA GLY A 100 2.44 -2.16 -11.37
C GLY A 100 3.41 -3.11 -10.68
N PHE A 101 3.53 -4.31 -11.26
CA PHE A 101 4.52 -5.31 -10.88
C PHE A 101 5.78 -5.16 -11.71
N GLY A 102 6.91 -5.62 -11.17
CA GLY A 102 8.17 -5.61 -11.87
C GLY A 102 9.19 -6.57 -11.29
N VAL A 103 10.36 -6.50 -11.85
CA VAL A 103 11.53 -7.29 -11.45
C VAL A 103 12.65 -6.36 -11.04
N GLY A 104 13.30 -6.67 -9.94
CA GLY A 104 14.51 -6.00 -9.46
C GLY A 104 15.64 -7.01 -9.23
N ILE A 105 16.86 -6.51 -9.31
CA ILE A 105 18.10 -7.23 -9.01
C ILE A 105 18.92 -6.40 -8.04
N ARG A 106 19.91 -6.99 -7.39
CA ARG A 106 20.89 -6.22 -6.61
C ARG A 106 21.60 -5.21 -7.51
N ALA A 107 21.75 -3.98 -7.06
CA ALA A 107 22.46 -2.95 -7.82
C ALA A 107 23.89 -3.38 -8.16
N GLY A 108 24.29 -3.13 -9.40
CA GLY A 108 25.58 -3.51 -9.92
C GLY A 108 25.75 -5.00 -10.22
N ALA A 109 24.68 -5.80 -10.22
CA ALA A 109 24.73 -7.18 -10.66
C ALA A 109 25.18 -7.27 -12.14
N PRO A 110 26.07 -8.22 -12.51
CA PRO A 110 26.70 -8.22 -13.83
C PRO A 110 25.73 -8.50 -14.98
N ASN A 111 24.64 -9.19 -14.70
CA ASN A 111 23.66 -9.60 -15.71
C ASN A 111 22.27 -9.04 -15.37
N LYS A 112 21.79 -8.15 -16.22
CA LYS A 112 20.41 -7.68 -16.19
C LYS A 112 19.60 -8.47 -17.21
N PRO A 113 18.64 -9.33 -16.78
CA PRO A 113 17.91 -10.17 -17.72
C PRO A 113 16.97 -9.32 -18.58
N ASP A 114 16.71 -9.78 -19.82
CA ASP A 114 15.65 -9.22 -20.64
C ASP A 114 14.28 -9.74 -20.17
N ILE A 115 13.33 -8.83 -19.96
CA ILE A 115 11.95 -9.15 -19.59
C ILE A 115 10.93 -8.38 -20.44
N ALA A 116 11.33 -7.90 -21.62
CA ALA A 116 10.50 -7.03 -22.44
C ALA A 116 9.26 -7.74 -23.03
N THR A 117 9.36 -9.06 -23.24
CA THR A 117 8.27 -9.88 -23.77
C THR A 117 7.87 -10.99 -22.75
N PRO A 118 6.66 -11.58 -22.88
CA PRO A 118 6.28 -12.73 -22.04
C PRO A 118 7.28 -13.89 -22.13
N ASP A 119 7.85 -14.16 -23.32
CA ASP A 119 8.81 -15.26 -23.52
C ASP A 119 10.17 -14.96 -22.89
N SER A 120 10.73 -13.75 -23.09
CA SER A 120 11.98 -13.36 -22.44
C SER A 120 11.84 -13.28 -20.93
N PHE A 121 10.69 -12.78 -20.41
CA PHE A 121 10.39 -12.78 -18.99
C PHE A 121 10.29 -14.21 -18.41
N LYS A 122 9.58 -15.11 -19.11
CA LYS A 122 9.52 -16.52 -18.76
C LYS A 122 10.92 -17.13 -18.67
N GLN A 123 11.75 -16.89 -19.67
CA GLN A 123 13.12 -17.43 -19.69
C GLN A 123 13.97 -16.86 -18.55
N ALA A 124 13.89 -15.55 -18.28
CA ALA A 124 14.59 -14.92 -17.17
C ALA A 124 14.22 -15.54 -15.79
N LEU A 125 12.93 -15.85 -15.59
CA LEU A 125 12.45 -16.53 -14.39
C LEU A 125 12.96 -17.99 -14.30
N LEU A 126 13.00 -18.69 -15.44
CA LEU A 126 13.50 -20.08 -15.49
C LEU A 126 15.02 -20.16 -15.29
N ASP A 127 15.77 -19.17 -15.72
CA ASP A 127 17.25 -19.13 -15.60
C ASP A 127 17.68 -18.70 -14.17
N ALA A 128 16.88 -17.86 -13.50
CA ALA A 128 17.18 -17.43 -12.15
C ALA A 128 17.25 -18.61 -11.17
N LYS A 129 18.23 -18.59 -10.27
CA LYS A 129 18.38 -19.63 -9.23
C LYS A 129 17.40 -19.44 -8.08
N SER A 130 17.01 -18.19 -7.78
CA SER A 130 16.14 -17.86 -6.66
C SER A 130 15.38 -16.55 -6.89
N ILE A 131 14.16 -16.49 -6.37
CA ILE A 131 13.23 -15.38 -6.55
C ILE A 131 12.64 -14.99 -5.20
N ALA A 132 12.89 -13.75 -4.75
CA ALA A 132 12.22 -13.19 -3.57
C ALA A 132 10.86 -12.63 -3.96
N THR A 133 9.82 -13.06 -3.28
CA THR A 133 8.45 -12.53 -3.37
C THR A 133 7.71 -12.79 -2.05
N LEU A 134 6.48 -12.32 -1.93
CA LEU A 134 5.64 -12.47 -0.73
C LEU A 134 4.36 -13.24 -1.05
N PRO A 135 4.40 -14.59 -1.20
CA PRO A 135 3.27 -15.41 -1.65
C PRO A 135 2.01 -15.27 -0.79
N ALA A 136 2.19 -15.06 0.53
CA ALA A 136 1.08 -14.92 1.47
C ALA A 136 0.27 -13.61 1.33
N SER A 137 0.70 -12.66 0.48
CA SER A 137 -0.01 -11.40 0.26
C SER A 137 -0.88 -11.45 -0.99
N ALA A 138 -1.86 -10.54 -1.10
CA ALA A 138 -2.64 -10.37 -2.32
C ALA A 138 -1.75 -10.02 -3.54
N ALA A 139 -0.72 -9.20 -3.36
CA ALA A 139 0.23 -8.89 -4.42
C ALA A 139 1.05 -10.13 -4.81
N GLY A 140 1.55 -10.90 -3.84
CA GLY A 140 2.25 -12.15 -4.10
C GLY A 140 1.37 -13.19 -4.81
N ALA A 141 0.10 -13.30 -4.44
CA ALA A 141 -0.85 -14.16 -5.14
C ALA A 141 -1.02 -13.77 -6.62
N GLN A 142 -0.95 -12.48 -6.97
CA GLN A 142 -0.95 -12.04 -8.36
C GLN A 142 0.36 -12.39 -9.08
N VAL A 143 1.51 -12.30 -8.41
CA VAL A 143 2.79 -12.81 -8.95
C VAL A 143 2.68 -14.30 -9.27
N LEU A 144 2.18 -15.11 -8.34
CA LEU A 144 2.01 -16.55 -8.57
C LEU A 144 1.07 -16.85 -9.73
N LYS A 145 -0.07 -16.13 -9.85
CA LYS A 145 -0.95 -16.24 -11.02
C LYS A 145 -0.24 -15.89 -12.33
N THR A 146 0.70 -14.95 -12.32
CA THR A 146 1.50 -14.64 -13.50
C THR A 146 2.40 -15.81 -13.87
N PHE A 147 3.02 -16.48 -12.90
CA PHE A 147 3.80 -17.70 -13.15
C PHE A 147 2.94 -18.84 -13.72
N GLU A 148 1.70 -19.01 -13.23
CA GLU A 148 0.75 -19.96 -13.80
C GLU A 148 0.38 -19.62 -15.27
N ARG A 149 0.11 -18.35 -15.55
CA ARG A 149 -0.19 -17.88 -16.92
C ARG A 149 0.96 -18.12 -17.89
N LEU A 150 2.21 -18.06 -17.41
CA LEU A 150 3.41 -18.39 -18.19
C LEU A 150 3.65 -19.90 -18.30
N GLY A 151 2.87 -20.73 -17.62
CA GLY A 151 3.03 -22.20 -17.60
C GLY A 151 4.26 -22.67 -16.83
N ILE A 152 4.75 -21.87 -15.86
CA ILE A 152 5.96 -22.18 -15.07
C ILE A 152 5.69 -22.26 -13.56
N GLY A 153 4.43 -22.28 -13.13
CA GLY A 153 4.08 -22.26 -11.70
C GLY A 153 4.79 -23.34 -10.90
N GLU A 154 4.82 -24.59 -11.38
CA GLU A 154 5.51 -25.71 -10.71
C GLU A 154 7.04 -25.49 -10.62
N ALA A 155 7.65 -25.00 -11.70
CA ALA A 155 9.09 -24.75 -11.73
C ALA A 155 9.49 -23.62 -10.77
N MET A 156 8.59 -22.65 -10.51
CA MET A 156 8.86 -21.54 -9.59
C MET A 156 8.80 -21.96 -8.12
N LYS A 157 8.02 -22.97 -7.75
CA LYS A 157 7.88 -23.41 -6.34
C LYS A 157 9.21 -23.67 -5.64
N VAL A 158 10.15 -24.27 -6.34
CA VAL A 158 11.49 -24.60 -5.77
C VAL A 158 12.45 -23.41 -5.76
N LYS A 159 12.14 -22.34 -6.52
CA LYS A 159 12.97 -21.13 -6.63
C LYS A 159 12.52 -20.01 -5.73
N ILE A 160 11.27 -20.03 -5.29
CA ILE A 160 10.71 -18.97 -4.45
C ILE A 160 11.34 -18.97 -3.07
N LYS A 161 11.93 -17.85 -2.71
CA LYS A 161 12.33 -17.47 -1.35
C LYS A 161 11.21 -16.59 -0.79
N ALA A 162 10.26 -17.25 -0.10
CA ALA A 162 9.11 -16.58 0.47
C ALA A 162 9.53 -15.59 1.56
N GLN A 163 9.11 -14.35 1.42
CA GLN A 163 9.40 -13.28 2.37
C GLN A 163 8.22 -13.10 3.35
N ALA A 164 8.50 -12.54 4.53
CA ALA A 164 7.47 -12.27 5.55
C ALA A 164 6.84 -10.90 5.39
N SER A 165 7.59 -9.93 4.86
CA SER A 165 7.12 -8.56 4.61
C SER A 165 7.61 -8.03 3.26
N PRO A 166 6.97 -6.98 2.70
CA PRO A 166 7.45 -6.35 1.47
C PRO A 166 8.90 -5.85 1.56
N GLY A 167 9.31 -5.32 2.72
CA GLY A 167 10.67 -4.80 2.92
C GLY A 167 11.76 -5.88 2.90
N ASP A 168 11.39 -7.14 3.14
CA ASP A 168 12.35 -8.25 3.12
C ASP A 168 12.75 -8.64 1.68
N ILE A 169 11.95 -8.24 0.67
CA ILE A 169 12.26 -8.56 -0.73
C ILE A 169 13.53 -7.84 -1.21
N PRO A 170 13.68 -6.50 -1.08
CA PRO A 170 14.94 -5.84 -1.38
C PRO A 170 16.08 -6.36 -0.49
N GLN A 171 15.81 -6.65 0.78
CA GLN A 171 16.82 -7.18 1.71
C GLN A 171 17.40 -8.52 1.21
N ALA A 172 16.56 -9.43 0.70
CA ALA A 172 17.02 -10.69 0.13
C ALA A 172 17.92 -10.49 -1.12
N LEU A 173 17.71 -9.43 -1.89
CA LEU A 173 18.62 -9.04 -2.98
C LEU A 173 19.95 -8.51 -2.45
N PHE A 174 19.95 -7.71 -1.39
CA PHE A 174 21.16 -7.13 -0.80
C PHE A 174 22.08 -8.22 -0.22
N THR A 175 21.49 -9.19 0.48
CA THR A 175 22.23 -10.31 1.07
C THR A 175 22.65 -11.37 0.05
N GLY A 176 22.06 -11.37 -1.14
CA GLY A 176 22.27 -12.39 -2.16
C GLY A 176 21.48 -13.69 -1.92
N ASP A 177 20.52 -13.68 -1.00
CA ASP A 177 19.61 -14.81 -0.75
C ASP A 177 18.66 -15.05 -1.94
N ALA A 178 18.42 -14.00 -2.74
CA ALA A 178 17.67 -14.09 -3.98
C ALA A 178 18.39 -13.34 -5.11
N GLU A 179 18.32 -13.90 -6.34
CA GLU A 179 18.82 -13.24 -7.55
C GLU A 179 17.84 -12.22 -8.09
N LEU A 180 16.54 -12.55 -8.08
CA LEU A 180 15.48 -11.67 -8.54
C LEU A 180 14.52 -11.34 -7.40
N GLY A 181 14.11 -10.07 -7.32
CA GLY A 181 12.93 -9.63 -6.58
C GLY A 181 11.77 -9.47 -7.58
N VAL A 182 10.68 -10.18 -7.36
CA VAL A 182 9.50 -10.13 -8.24
C VAL A 182 8.31 -9.68 -7.43
N PHE A 183 7.95 -8.39 -7.53
CA PHE A 183 6.92 -7.80 -6.68
C PHE A 183 6.45 -6.42 -7.22
N LEU A 184 5.79 -5.63 -6.35
CA LEU A 184 5.35 -4.27 -6.65
C LEU A 184 6.55 -3.34 -6.92
N LEU A 185 6.49 -2.56 -7.99
CA LEU A 185 7.59 -1.68 -8.43
C LEU A 185 8.04 -0.70 -7.35
N ASN A 186 7.12 -0.09 -6.62
CA ASN A 186 7.45 0.86 -5.56
C ASN A 186 8.21 0.22 -4.38
N VAL A 187 7.97 -1.05 -4.10
CA VAL A 187 8.71 -1.81 -3.07
C VAL A 187 10.13 -2.13 -3.53
N LEU A 188 10.29 -2.40 -4.82
CA LEU A 188 11.60 -2.67 -5.42
C LEU A 188 12.42 -1.40 -5.68
N SER A 189 11.77 -0.24 -5.83
CA SER A 189 12.42 1.04 -6.14
C SER A 189 13.08 1.66 -4.90
N VAL A 190 14.10 1.00 -4.38
CA VAL A 190 14.87 1.45 -3.22
C VAL A 190 16.37 1.47 -3.53
N PRO A 191 17.17 2.30 -2.85
CA PRO A 191 18.63 2.31 -3.02
C PRO A 191 19.21 0.90 -2.88
N GLY A 192 20.10 0.51 -3.79
CA GLY A 192 20.73 -0.81 -3.81
C GLY A 192 19.98 -1.89 -4.61
N VAL A 193 18.84 -1.53 -5.22
CA VAL A 193 18.13 -2.37 -6.20
C VAL A 193 18.12 -1.67 -7.55
N ASP A 194 18.55 -2.37 -8.59
CA ASP A 194 18.37 -1.97 -9.98
C ASP A 194 17.07 -2.57 -10.50
N ILE A 195 16.16 -1.71 -10.95
CA ILE A 195 14.93 -2.16 -11.60
C ILE A 195 15.27 -2.73 -12.99
N VAL A 196 14.95 -3.99 -13.18
CA VAL A 196 15.05 -4.66 -14.50
C VAL A 196 14.01 -4.07 -15.44
N GLY A 197 12.77 -4.01 -14.97
CA GLY A 197 11.65 -3.42 -15.70
C GLY A 197 10.31 -3.79 -15.07
N PRO A 198 9.21 -3.20 -15.57
CA PRO A 198 7.86 -3.68 -15.28
C PRO A 198 7.64 -5.04 -15.94
N PHE A 199 6.61 -5.77 -15.49
CA PHE A 199 6.17 -6.96 -16.23
C PHE A 199 5.81 -6.59 -17.68
N PRO A 200 5.96 -7.52 -18.64
CA PRO A 200 5.48 -7.31 -20.01
C PRO A 200 4.03 -6.85 -20.02
N LEU A 201 3.67 -5.98 -20.95
CA LEU A 201 2.36 -5.32 -21.00
C LEU A 201 1.19 -6.31 -20.94
N ASP A 202 1.29 -7.45 -21.64
CA ASP A 202 0.26 -8.50 -21.67
C ASP A 202 0.08 -9.21 -20.32
N LEU A 203 1.06 -9.12 -19.43
CA LEU A 203 1.06 -9.74 -18.11
C LEU A 203 0.89 -8.71 -16.98
N GLN A 204 1.07 -7.43 -17.30
CA GLN A 204 1.00 -6.35 -16.30
C GLN A 204 -0.41 -6.21 -15.73
N GLN A 205 -0.49 -5.94 -14.45
CA GLN A 205 -1.72 -5.65 -13.74
C GLN A 205 -1.46 -4.49 -12.77
N GLU A 206 -2.49 -3.67 -12.55
CA GLU A 206 -2.43 -2.66 -11.50
C GLU A 206 -2.88 -3.25 -10.16
N PHE A 207 -2.03 -3.10 -9.16
CA PHE A 207 -2.36 -3.41 -7.78
C PHE A 207 -2.89 -2.15 -7.11
N VAL A 208 -4.11 -2.23 -6.55
CA VAL A 208 -4.86 -1.07 -6.10
C VAL A 208 -4.97 -1.05 -4.58
N PHE A 209 -4.57 0.06 -3.98
CA PHE A 209 -4.81 0.39 -2.58
C PHE A 209 -6.02 1.31 -2.46
N ARG A 210 -6.92 0.97 -1.55
CA ARG A 210 -8.10 1.77 -1.23
C ARG A 210 -8.11 2.11 0.25
N ALA A 211 -8.78 3.22 0.59
CA ALA A 211 -9.06 3.56 1.98
C ALA A 211 -10.55 3.53 2.25
N ALA A 212 -10.93 3.12 3.46
CA ALA A 212 -12.29 3.17 3.96
C ALA A 212 -12.33 3.43 5.46
N ILE A 213 -13.38 4.08 5.92
CA ILE A 213 -13.66 4.33 7.34
C ILE A 213 -14.29 3.07 7.93
N ALA A 214 -13.89 2.69 9.14
CA ALA A 214 -14.48 1.56 9.85
C ALA A 214 -15.90 1.87 10.34
N THR A 215 -16.82 0.89 10.21
CA THR A 215 -18.16 0.98 10.78
C THR A 215 -18.06 1.07 12.31
N GLY A 216 -18.80 2.01 12.90
CA GLY A 216 -18.84 2.16 14.37
C GLY A 216 -17.63 2.88 14.98
N THR A 217 -16.74 3.48 14.18
CA THR A 217 -15.71 4.38 14.71
C THR A 217 -16.34 5.56 15.45
N VAL A 218 -15.79 5.89 16.60
CA VAL A 218 -16.17 7.10 17.36
C VAL A 218 -15.45 8.35 16.84
N ASN A 219 -14.45 8.16 16.00
CA ASN A 219 -13.57 9.20 15.43
C ASN A 219 -13.96 9.56 13.97
N ALA A 220 -15.23 9.42 13.58
CA ALA A 220 -15.67 9.52 12.18
C ALA A 220 -15.24 10.83 11.48
N PHE A 221 -15.25 11.97 12.20
CA PHE A 221 -14.81 13.25 11.66
C PHE A 221 -13.32 13.25 11.33
N ALA A 222 -12.47 12.81 12.26
CA ALA A 222 -11.02 12.73 12.05
C ALA A 222 -10.66 11.67 10.99
N ALA A 223 -11.37 10.53 10.97
CA ALA A 223 -11.22 9.49 9.95
C ALA A 223 -11.54 10.03 8.56
N LYS A 224 -12.63 10.82 8.42
CA LYS A 224 -12.95 11.49 7.16
C LYS A 224 -11.88 12.50 6.76
N ALA A 225 -11.39 13.31 7.69
CA ALA A 225 -10.31 14.27 7.43
C ALA A 225 -9.04 13.55 6.92
N PHE A 226 -8.72 12.36 7.45
CA PHE A 226 -7.60 11.58 6.97
C PHE A 226 -7.83 11.03 5.55
N LEU A 227 -9.03 10.54 5.22
CA LEU A 227 -9.36 10.12 3.85
C LEU A 227 -9.27 11.29 2.86
N ASP A 228 -9.79 12.46 3.23
CA ASP A 228 -9.73 13.66 2.39
C ASP A 228 -8.28 14.12 2.19
N PHE A 229 -7.47 14.07 3.26
CA PHE A 229 -6.04 14.38 3.19
C PHE A 229 -5.29 13.45 2.23
N LEU A 230 -5.52 12.13 2.30
CA LEU A 230 -4.88 11.15 1.40
C LEU A 230 -5.19 11.41 -0.08
N ARG A 231 -6.30 12.09 -0.38
CA ARG A 231 -6.72 12.47 -1.74
C ARG A 231 -6.30 13.88 -2.14
N SER A 232 -5.67 14.63 -1.24
CA SER A 232 -5.22 15.98 -1.52
C SER A 232 -4.10 16.01 -2.57
N PRO A 233 -3.94 17.10 -3.34
CA PRO A 233 -2.84 17.24 -4.30
C PRO A 233 -1.46 17.03 -3.68
N ALA A 234 -1.25 17.49 -2.44
CA ALA A 234 0.00 17.30 -1.70
C ALA A 234 0.29 15.81 -1.42
N ALA A 235 -0.73 15.07 -0.96
CA ALA A 235 -0.59 13.63 -0.72
C ALA A 235 -0.36 12.87 -2.03
N GLN A 236 -1.05 13.24 -3.10
CA GLN A 236 -0.86 12.64 -4.43
C GLN A 236 0.57 12.86 -4.97
N ALA A 237 1.15 14.03 -4.74
CA ALA A 237 2.54 14.31 -5.10
C ALA A 237 3.53 13.37 -4.36
N ILE A 238 3.29 13.13 -3.06
CA ILE A 238 4.10 12.19 -2.27
C ILE A 238 3.92 10.75 -2.79
N ILE A 239 2.69 10.31 -3.06
CA ILE A 239 2.41 8.99 -3.64
C ILE A 239 3.17 8.81 -4.96
N THR A 240 3.13 9.82 -5.84
CA THR A 240 3.84 9.80 -7.12
C THR A 240 5.35 9.73 -6.94
N SER A 241 5.92 10.49 -5.99
CA SER A 241 7.36 10.46 -5.71
C SER A 241 7.84 9.10 -5.17
N GLN A 242 6.93 8.30 -4.65
CA GLN A 242 7.19 6.94 -4.17
C GLN A 242 6.93 5.87 -5.24
N GLY A 243 6.88 6.24 -6.53
CA GLY A 243 6.73 5.31 -7.65
C GLY A 243 5.34 4.69 -7.80
N MET A 244 4.31 5.34 -7.27
CA MET A 244 2.92 4.91 -7.39
C MET A 244 2.10 5.94 -8.18
N THR A 245 1.02 5.49 -8.81
CA THR A 245 0.04 6.37 -9.43
C THR A 245 -1.08 6.66 -8.43
N PRO A 246 -1.51 7.91 -8.22
CA PRO A 246 -2.70 8.24 -7.43
C PRO A 246 -3.94 7.47 -7.90
N GLY A 247 -4.78 7.05 -6.94
CA GLY A 247 -5.98 6.23 -7.18
C GLY A 247 -7.24 7.01 -7.51
#